data_b4b14305d17512e600fe0f3fdf04b237
#
_entry.id   b4b14305d17512e600fe0f3fdf04b237
#
_cell.length_a   1.000
_cell.length_b   1.000
_cell.length_c   1.000
_cell.angle_alpha   90.00
_cell.angle_beta   90.00
_cell.angle_gamma   90.00
#
_symmetry.space_group_name_H-M   'P 1'
#
loop_
_entity.id
_entity.type
_entity.pdbx_description
1 polymer ?
#
loop_
_entity_poly.entity_id
_entity_poly.type
_entity_poly.pdbx_seq_one_letter_code
_entity_poly.pdbx_strand_id
1 'polypeptide(L)'
;MKFLITLLVTLFLAAPAWAVDVTMNSDGLLLFEPSNITINKGEKIHFVNGMLPPHNIIVDGRPDLSREALFFSPGQSQDIIFADAGDYDFYCGHHHAAGMRGKIHVK
;
A
#
# COMPACT_ATOMS: atom_id res chain seq x y z
N MET A 1 30.12 -23.88 -31.31
CA MET A 1 29.72 -23.62 -30.89
C MET A 1 29.16 -23.09 -30.17
N LYS A 2 28.94 -22.88 -30.05
CA LYS A 2 28.45 -22.47 -29.37
C LYS A 2 27.86 -21.80 -28.72
N PHE A 3 27.44 -21.55 -28.52
CA PHE A 3 26.87 -21.04 -27.93
C PHE A 3 26.21 -20.42 -27.31
N LEU A 4 25.90 -20.31 -27.00
CA LEU A 4 25.30 -19.79 -26.50
C LEU A 4 24.71 -19.43 -25.61
N ILE A 5 24.60 -19.41 -25.17
CA ILE A 5 24.18 -19.20 -24.38
C ILE A 5 23.78 -18.29 -23.80
N THR A 6 23.69 -18.01 -23.56
CA THR A 6 23.52 -17.07 -23.04
C THR A 6 22.42 -16.59 -22.68
N LEU A 7 22.11 -16.53 -22.66
CA LEU A 7 21.24 -15.93 -22.35
C LEU A 7 20.46 -15.77 -21.55
N LEU A 8 20.20 -15.87 -21.07
CA LEU A 8 19.50 -15.77 -20.33
C LEU A 8 19.23 -15.07 -19.49
N VAL A 9 19.36 -14.99 -19.06
CA VAL A 9 19.42 -14.38 -18.23
C VAL A 9 18.63 -13.44 -18.03
N THR A 10 18.49 -12.99 -18.22
CA THR A 10 17.84 -11.99 -18.25
C THR A 10 16.69 -11.91 -17.64
N LEU A 11 16.37 -12.32 -17.40
CA LEU A 11 15.35 -12.24 -17.03
C LEU A 11 15.03 -11.92 -15.93
N PHE A 12 14.99 -11.98 -15.29
CA PHE A 12 14.63 -11.76 -14.26
C PHE A 12 14.50 -10.70 -13.78
N LEU A 13 14.85 -10.28 -14.00
CA LEU A 13 14.88 -9.18 -13.73
C LEU A 13 13.71 -8.58 -13.63
N ALA A 14 12.95 -8.85 -14.15
CA ALA A 14 11.73 -8.21 -14.12
C ALA A 14 10.93 -8.51 -12.94
N ALA A 15 11.52 -8.76 -11.87
CA ALA A 15 10.77 -9.00 -10.67
C ALA A 15 9.93 -7.79 -10.39
N PRO A 16 8.65 -7.91 -10.26
CA PRO A 16 7.82 -6.78 -9.92
C PRO A 16 8.16 -6.31 -8.53
N ALA A 17 7.98 -5.04 -8.31
CA ALA A 17 8.05 -4.54 -6.96
C ALA A 17 6.95 -5.19 -6.17
N TRP A 18 7.31 -5.81 -5.06
CA TRP A 18 6.34 -6.46 -4.25
C TRP A 18 5.54 -5.49 -3.49
N ALA A 19 4.30 -5.78 -3.37
CA ALA A 19 3.39 -5.01 -2.56
C ALA A 19 3.37 -5.58 -1.17
N VAL A 20 3.25 -4.70 -0.21
CA VAL A 20 2.80 -5.08 1.13
C VAL A 20 1.29 -4.97 1.09
N ASP A 21 0.60 -5.98 1.59
CA ASP A 21 -0.85 -5.95 1.67
C ASP A 21 -1.27 -5.32 2.99
N VAL A 22 -2.15 -4.34 2.93
CA VAL A 22 -2.72 -3.70 4.10
C VAL A 22 -4.22 -3.87 4.05
N THR A 23 -4.78 -4.49 5.07
CA THR A 23 -6.21 -4.66 5.18
C THR A 23 -6.80 -3.53 6.00
N MET A 24 -7.87 -2.95 5.50
CA MET A 24 -8.62 -1.92 6.20
C MET A 24 -9.79 -2.55 6.92
N ASN A 25 -9.93 -2.22 8.20
CA ASN A 25 -10.99 -2.78 9.04
C ASN A 25 -10.81 -4.29 9.26
N SER A 26 -9.59 -4.65 9.65
CA SER A 26 -9.26 -6.04 9.93
C SER A 26 -10.02 -6.52 11.16
N ASP A 27 -10.59 -7.71 11.05
CA ASP A 27 -11.34 -8.33 12.16
C ASP A 27 -12.45 -7.46 12.71
N GLY A 28 -13.03 -6.60 11.87
CA GLY A 28 -14.11 -5.73 12.29
C GLY A 28 -13.68 -4.54 13.12
N LEU A 29 -12.38 -4.31 13.27
CA LEU A 29 -11.84 -3.16 13.99
C LEU A 29 -11.51 -2.04 13.02
N LEU A 30 -11.62 -0.80 13.48
CA LEU A 30 -11.29 0.37 12.65
C LEU A 30 -9.78 0.56 12.64
N LEU A 31 -9.08 -0.29 11.91
CA LEU A 31 -7.64 -0.33 11.87
C LEU A 31 -7.15 -0.59 10.46
N PHE A 32 -5.93 -0.14 10.19
CA PHE A 32 -5.12 -0.65 9.08
C PHE A 32 -4.23 -1.76 9.65
N GLU A 33 -4.19 -2.89 8.96
CA GLU A 33 -3.38 -4.01 9.43
C GLU A 33 -2.51 -4.54 8.30
N PRO A 34 -1.20 -4.39 8.38
CA PRO A 34 -0.44 -3.73 9.45
C PRO A 34 -0.54 -2.21 9.37
N SER A 35 -0.24 -1.52 10.46
CA SER A 35 -0.30 -0.07 10.52
C SER A 35 1.07 0.60 10.45
N ASN A 36 2.14 -0.13 10.76
CA ASN A 36 3.51 0.35 10.60
C ASN A 36 4.17 -0.45 9.51
N ILE A 37 4.59 0.23 8.44
CA ILE A 37 5.02 -0.43 7.22
C ILE A 37 6.36 0.15 6.80
N THR A 38 7.29 -0.73 6.43
CA THR A 38 8.58 -0.33 5.86
C THR A 38 8.69 -0.93 4.47
N ILE A 39 8.97 -0.10 3.48
CA ILE A 39 9.16 -0.52 2.10
C ILE A 39 10.36 0.19 1.51
N ASN A 40 10.80 -0.27 0.35
CA ASN A 40 11.82 0.41 -0.43
C ASN A 40 11.12 1.38 -1.39
N LYS A 41 11.80 2.46 -1.73
CA LYS A 41 11.21 3.41 -2.68
C LYS A 41 10.92 2.71 -4.00
N GLY A 42 9.82 3.08 -4.61
CA GLY A 42 9.35 2.46 -5.84
C GLY A 42 8.46 1.25 -5.61
N GLU A 43 8.38 0.75 -4.40
CA GLU A 43 7.47 -0.34 -4.09
C GLU A 43 6.07 0.18 -3.84
N LYS A 44 5.10 -0.71 -3.96
CA LYS A 44 3.71 -0.34 -3.79
C LYS A 44 3.11 -1.01 -2.57
N ILE A 45 2.08 -0.38 -2.05
CA ILE A 45 1.26 -0.94 -1.00
C ILE A 45 -0.12 -1.20 -1.59
N HIS A 46 -0.60 -2.41 -1.37
CA HIS A 46 -1.90 -2.87 -1.84
C HIS A 46 -2.87 -2.77 -0.65
N PHE A 47 -3.79 -1.81 -0.71
CA PHE A 47 -4.79 -1.61 0.35
C PHE A 47 -6.07 -2.32 -0.03
N VAL A 48 -6.56 -3.16 0.86
CA VAL A 48 -7.76 -3.96 0.62
C VAL A 48 -8.79 -3.66 1.68
N ASN A 49 -10.00 -3.35 1.24
CA ASN A 49 -11.11 -3.11 2.16
C ASN A 49 -11.61 -4.44 2.71
N GLY A 50 -11.66 -4.54 4.04
CA GLY A 50 -12.12 -5.76 4.68
C GLY A 50 -13.61 -5.79 4.85
N MET A 51 -14.17 -4.81 5.55
CA MET A 51 -15.57 -4.79 5.89
C MET A 51 -16.08 -3.34 5.89
N LEU A 52 -17.39 -3.18 6.00
CA LEU A 52 -17.99 -1.88 6.24
C LEU A 52 -17.73 -1.47 7.68
N PRO A 53 -17.70 -0.18 7.99
CA PRO A 53 -18.10 0.96 7.17
C PRO A 53 -17.06 1.29 6.09
N PRO A 54 -17.43 2.20 5.19
CA PRO A 54 -16.51 2.60 4.12
C PRO A 54 -15.26 3.26 4.67
N HIS A 55 -14.16 3.08 3.95
CA HIS A 55 -12.87 3.64 4.30
C HIS A 55 -12.25 4.33 3.12
N ASN A 56 -11.32 5.23 3.39
CA ASN A 56 -10.46 5.80 2.36
C ASN A 56 -9.04 5.86 2.89
N ILE A 57 -8.11 6.31 2.06
CA ILE A 57 -6.70 6.38 2.44
C ILE A 57 -6.24 7.80 2.17
N ILE A 58 -5.89 8.50 3.24
CA ILE A 58 -5.34 9.83 3.15
C ILE A 58 -3.88 9.75 3.58
N VAL A 59 -2.98 10.11 2.69
CA VAL A 59 -1.56 10.23 3.02
C VAL A 59 -1.33 11.69 3.34
N ASP A 60 -0.95 11.96 4.58
CA ASP A 60 -0.91 13.30 5.13
C ASP A 60 0.00 14.20 4.31
N GLY A 61 -0.53 15.34 3.87
CA GLY A 61 0.21 16.30 3.07
C GLY A 61 0.49 15.86 1.64
N ARG A 62 -0.02 14.73 1.20
CA ARG A 62 0.28 14.18 -0.13
C ARG A 62 -1.01 13.80 -0.86
N PRO A 63 -1.72 14.76 -1.42
CA PRO A 63 -2.93 14.44 -2.17
C PRO A 63 -2.66 13.57 -3.39
N ASP A 64 -1.45 13.64 -3.93
CA ASP A 64 -1.05 12.81 -5.06
C ASP A 64 -0.99 11.32 -4.72
N LEU A 65 -0.75 10.98 -3.45
CA LEU A 65 -0.69 9.60 -2.98
C LEU A 65 -1.98 9.16 -2.32
N SER A 66 -2.87 10.08 -2.02
CA SER A 66 -4.10 9.76 -1.31
C SER A 66 -5.14 9.14 -2.25
N ARG A 67 -6.01 8.34 -1.66
CA ARG A 67 -7.17 7.77 -2.34
C ARG A 67 -8.40 8.20 -1.56
N GLU A 68 -8.97 9.34 -1.98
CA GLU A 68 -10.05 9.98 -1.23
C GLU A 68 -11.38 9.31 -1.44
N ALA A 69 -11.57 8.69 -2.59
CA ALA A 69 -12.80 7.99 -2.87
C ALA A 69 -12.96 6.82 -1.91
N LEU A 70 -14.18 6.68 -1.39
CA LEU A 70 -14.44 5.66 -0.39
C LEU A 70 -14.48 4.26 -1.00
N PHE A 71 -13.96 3.31 -0.26
CA PHE A 71 -14.06 1.89 -0.56
C PHE A 71 -15.33 1.40 0.15
N PHE A 72 -16.29 0.92 -0.60
CA PHE A 72 -17.57 0.50 -0.03
C PHE A 72 -17.72 -1.00 0.08
N SER A 73 -17.06 -1.75 -0.78
CA SER A 73 -17.28 -3.20 -0.86
C SER A 73 -16.11 -3.96 -0.25
N PRO A 74 -16.39 -5.06 0.46
CA PRO A 74 -15.31 -5.95 0.90
C PRO A 74 -14.51 -6.43 -0.32
N GLY A 75 -13.19 -6.45 -0.18
CA GLY A 75 -12.31 -6.86 -1.27
C GLY A 75 -11.95 -5.78 -2.26
N GLN A 76 -12.63 -4.65 -2.24
CA GLN A 76 -12.25 -3.51 -3.08
C GLN A 76 -10.85 -3.04 -2.69
N SER A 77 -9.99 -2.77 -3.67
CA SER A 77 -8.59 -2.48 -3.39
C SER A 77 -8.04 -1.35 -4.24
N GLN A 78 -6.94 -0.80 -3.79
CA GLN A 78 -6.17 0.22 -4.50
C GLN A 78 -4.69 0.03 -4.19
N ASP A 79 -3.85 0.28 -5.19
CA ASP A 79 -2.41 0.27 -5.03
C ASP A 79 -1.90 1.69 -4.97
N ILE A 80 -0.94 1.95 -4.09
CA ILE A 80 -0.25 3.23 -4.02
C ILE A 80 1.24 2.97 -4.11
N ILE A 81 1.90 3.61 -5.07
CA ILE A 81 3.34 3.48 -5.27
C ILE A 81 4.03 4.65 -4.58
N PHE A 82 5.02 4.34 -3.75
CA PHE A 82 5.80 5.36 -3.04
C PHE A 82 7.15 5.49 -3.71
N ALA A 83 7.28 6.49 -4.57
CA ALA A 83 8.49 6.67 -5.37
C ALA A 83 9.62 7.33 -4.60
N ASP A 84 9.31 8.06 -3.54
CA ASP A 84 10.30 8.85 -2.82
C ASP A 84 10.50 8.32 -1.40
N ALA A 85 11.75 8.28 -0.98
CA ALA A 85 12.09 7.91 0.38
C ALA A 85 11.55 8.96 1.36
N GLY A 86 11.21 8.51 2.54
CA GLY A 86 10.72 9.40 3.60
C GLY A 86 9.74 8.68 4.50
N ASP A 87 9.24 9.43 5.47
CA ASP A 87 8.25 8.93 6.41
C ASP A 87 6.91 9.58 6.10
N TYR A 88 5.88 8.76 6.02
CA TYR A 88 4.54 9.20 5.65
C TYR A 88 3.56 8.74 6.70
N ASP A 89 2.70 9.66 7.14
CA ASP A 89 1.56 9.29 7.97
C ASP A 89 0.36 9.09 7.07
N PHE A 90 -0.46 8.09 7.38
CA PHE A 90 -1.69 7.87 6.63
C PHE A 90 -2.83 7.55 7.58
N TYR A 91 -4.05 7.76 7.12
CA TYR A 91 -5.23 7.57 7.96
C TYR A 91 -6.47 7.43 7.09
N CYS A 92 -7.54 6.94 7.71
CA CYS A 92 -8.86 6.97 7.10
C CYS A 92 -9.52 8.30 7.49
N GLY A 93 -9.98 9.06 6.50
CA GLY A 93 -10.52 10.37 6.74
C GLY A 93 -11.72 10.40 7.67
N HIS A 94 -12.52 9.32 7.68
CA HIS A 94 -13.72 9.25 8.49
C HIS A 94 -13.49 8.62 9.86
N HIS A 95 -12.40 7.87 10.03
CA HIS A 95 -12.15 7.12 11.27
C HIS A 95 -10.83 7.49 11.92
N HIS A 96 -10.27 8.62 11.51
CA HIS A 96 -9.00 9.10 12.04
C HIS A 96 -9.04 9.25 13.57
N ALA A 97 -10.11 9.84 14.07
CA ALA A 97 -10.26 10.09 15.49
C ALA A 97 -10.43 8.79 16.29
N ALA A 98 -10.84 7.71 15.65
CA ALA A 98 -10.97 6.42 16.28
C ALA A 98 -9.65 5.62 16.25
N GLY A 99 -8.59 6.20 15.73
CA GLY A 99 -7.28 5.55 15.68
C GLY A 99 -6.99 4.81 14.40
N MET A 100 -7.80 4.96 13.37
CA MET A 100 -7.55 4.30 12.08
C MET A 100 -6.49 5.07 11.29
N ARG A 101 -5.25 4.81 11.63
CA ARG A 101 -4.10 5.51 11.05
C ARG A 101 -2.83 4.65 11.18
N GLY A 102 -1.81 5.02 10.44
CA GLY A 102 -0.54 4.31 10.48
C GLY A 102 0.60 5.14 9.93
N LYS A 103 1.74 4.48 9.78
CA LYS A 103 2.96 5.11 9.29
C LYS A 103 3.61 4.22 8.25
N ILE A 104 4.20 4.87 7.25
CA ILE A 104 4.94 4.20 6.20
C ILE A 104 6.34 4.80 6.19
N HIS A 105 7.33 3.93 6.33
CA HIS A 105 8.73 4.32 6.19
C HIS A 105 9.23 3.80 4.85
N VAL A 106 9.63 4.70 3.95
CA VAL A 106 10.15 4.37 2.63
C VAL A 106 11.64 4.60 2.65
N LYS A 107 12.41 3.54 2.45
CA LYS A 107 13.87 3.59 2.50
C LYS A 107 14.47 4.03 1.18
#